data_57ec9ccb9478c05a431cfe8198f60772
#
_entry.id   57ec9ccb9478c05a431cfe8198f60772
#
_cell.length_a   1.000
_cell.length_b   1.000
_cell.length_c   1.000
_cell.angle_alpha   90.00
_cell.angle_beta   90.00
_cell.angle_gamma   90.00
#
_symmetry.space_group_name_H-M   'P 1'
#
loop_
_entity.id
_entity.type
_entity.pdbx_description
1 polymer ?
#
loop_
_entity_poly.entity_id
_entity_poly.type
_entity_poly.pdbx_seq_one_letter_code
_entity_poly.pdbx_strand_id
1 'polypeptide(L)'
;NYAHNNEWLCRNWMTLGRGYDALGMAQSLLANPRHPKLNTLNRGGRSAKYGRTRIFEVLRRFELWDETLQLAETPYLEPTAKREEQLKRLRLLGHAHLGKGSLEGVRTVEGEISRLLTIATEEKEKAEKESREKAEKEKKNEEDTKKMVKEATKKPEEWLKKVEKARKAMSCFIALLENNHEEARKHLGSVEDDKYGLARLHLRAGDQEKAL
;
A
#
# COMPACT_ATOMS: atom_id res chain seq x y z
N ASN A 1 13.39 -11.18 -22.35
CA ASN A 1 12.49 -12.30 -22.02
C ASN A 1 12.74 -12.95 -20.65
N TYR A 2 13.99 -12.94 -20.11
CA TYR A 2 14.31 -13.56 -18.82
C TYR A 2 13.36 -13.08 -17.69
N ALA A 3 13.26 -11.78 -17.46
CA ALA A 3 12.45 -11.22 -16.39
C ALA A 3 10.96 -11.56 -16.54
N HIS A 4 10.45 -11.56 -17.77
CA HIS A 4 9.05 -11.89 -18.07
C HIS A 4 8.75 -13.37 -17.81
N ASN A 5 9.60 -14.28 -18.30
CA ASN A 5 9.40 -15.73 -18.12
C ASN A 5 9.46 -16.13 -16.64
N ASN A 6 10.41 -15.59 -15.88
CA ASN A 6 10.52 -15.88 -14.46
C ASN A 6 9.39 -15.23 -13.64
N GLU A 7 8.87 -14.10 -14.07
CA GLU A 7 7.66 -13.51 -13.49
C GLU A 7 6.45 -14.43 -13.68
N TRP A 8 6.27 -15.01 -14.86
CA TRP A 8 5.22 -16.00 -15.11
C TRP A 8 5.42 -17.28 -14.30
N LEU A 9 6.64 -17.78 -14.19
CA LEU A 9 6.93 -18.94 -13.35
C LEU A 9 6.59 -18.69 -11.87
N CYS A 10 6.93 -17.52 -11.36
CA CYS A 10 6.53 -17.09 -10.02
C CYS A 10 5.01 -17.13 -9.83
N ARG A 11 4.23 -16.62 -10.79
CA ARG A 11 2.75 -16.67 -10.76
C ARG A 11 2.23 -18.10 -10.78
N ASN A 12 2.78 -18.96 -11.62
CA ASN A 12 2.42 -20.36 -11.67
C ASN A 12 2.67 -21.07 -10.33
N TRP A 13 3.82 -20.83 -9.70
CA TRP A 13 4.10 -21.36 -8.36
C TRP A 13 3.14 -20.84 -7.30
N MET A 14 2.78 -19.56 -7.36
CA MET A 14 1.73 -19.02 -6.47
C MET A 14 0.39 -19.71 -6.67
N THR A 15 0.01 -20.05 -7.90
CA THR A 15 -1.23 -20.78 -8.20
C THR A 15 -1.20 -22.22 -7.68
N LEU A 16 -0.04 -22.84 -7.72
CA LEU A 16 0.20 -24.21 -7.20
C LEU A 16 0.39 -24.27 -5.67
N GLY A 17 0.28 -23.14 -4.96
CA GLY A 17 0.49 -23.09 -3.51
C GLY A 17 1.97 -23.14 -3.08
N ARG A 18 2.91 -23.04 -4.02
CA ARG A 18 4.37 -23.10 -3.77
C ARG A 18 4.90 -21.71 -3.37
N GLY A 19 4.48 -21.22 -2.20
CA GLY A 19 4.78 -19.86 -1.75
C GLY A 19 6.26 -19.55 -1.61
N TYR A 20 7.04 -20.44 -1.00
CA TYR A 20 8.49 -20.22 -0.79
C TYR A 20 9.28 -20.28 -2.10
N ASP A 21 8.91 -21.15 -3.03
CA ASP A 21 9.55 -21.19 -4.37
C ASP A 21 9.25 -19.89 -5.13
N ALA A 22 7.99 -19.41 -5.06
CA ALA A 22 7.59 -18.14 -5.65
C ALA A 22 8.33 -16.95 -5.02
N LEU A 23 8.52 -16.97 -3.68
CA LEU A 23 9.28 -15.93 -2.98
C LEU A 23 10.75 -15.93 -3.42
N GLY A 24 11.39 -17.08 -3.43
CA GLY A 24 12.79 -17.22 -3.88
C GLY A 24 13.00 -16.75 -5.33
N MET A 25 12.07 -17.07 -6.23
CA MET A 25 12.09 -16.56 -7.61
C MET A 25 11.92 -15.04 -7.67
N ALA A 26 10.98 -14.48 -6.91
CA ALA A 26 10.77 -13.05 -6.86
C ALA A 26 11.98 -12.30 -6.29
N GLN A 27 12.64 -12.86 -5.27
CA GLN A 27 13.89 -12.33 -4.73
C GLN A 27 15.01 -12.39 -5.77
N SER A 28 15.17 -13.48 -6.49
CA SER A 28 16.20 -13.60 -7.53
C SER A 28 15.99 -12.62 -8.68
N LEU A 29 14.73 -12.32 -9.05
CA LEU A 29 14.42 -11.25 -10.01
C LEU A 29 14.85 -9.86 -9.51
N LEU A 30 14.64 -9.58 -8.24
CA LEU A 30 15.01 -8.29 -7.65
C LEU A 30 16.52 -8.19 -7.40
N ALA A 31 17.19 -9.29 -7.14
CA ALA A 31 18.64 -9.36 -6.94
C ALA A 31 19.45 -9.12 -8.22
N ASN A 32 18.84 -9.17 -9.41
CA ASN A 32 19.53 -8.79 -10.64
C ASN A 32 20.05 -7.37 -10.57
N PRO A 33 21.23 -7.06 -11.18
CA PRO A 33 21.83 -5.75 -11.14
C PRO A 33 20.84 -4.66 -11.54
N ARG A 34 20.67 -3.67 -10.66
CA ARG A 34 19.87 -2.48 -10.94
C ARG A 34 20.65 -1.54 -11.86
N HIS A 35 19.95 -0.93 -12.78
CA HIS A 35 20.51 0.09 -13.66
C HIS A 35 19.68 1.37 -13.50
N PRO A 36 20.31 2.55 -13.30
CA PRO A 36 19.58 3.78 -12.96
C PRO A 36 18.44 4.15 -13.91
N LYS A 37 18.54 3.75 -15.19
CA LYS A 37 17.52 4.04 -16.22
C LYS A 37 16.75 2.81 -16.72
N LEU A 38 17.39 1.63 -16.71
CA LEU A 38 16.87 0.46 -17.43
C LEU A 38 16.22 -0.59 -16.53
N ASN A 39 16.75 -0.83 -15.33
CA ASN A 39 16.25 -1.83 -14.38
C ASN A 39 16.00 -1.22 -13.02
N THR A 40 14.91 -0.46 -12.90
CA THR A 40 14.51 0.25 -11.67
C THR A 40 13.21 -0.31 -11.13
N LEU A 41 12.92 -0.03 -9.86
CA LEU A 41 11.63 -0.37 -9.22
C LEU A 41 10.42 0.32 -9.90
N ASN A 42 10.67 1.38 -10.67
CA ASN A 42 9.61 2.16 -11.32
C ASN A 42 9.34 1.76 -12.78
N ARG A 43 10.31 1.10 -13.44
CA ARG A 43 10.19 0.75 -14.85
C ARG A 43 9.51 -0.61 -15.04
N GLY A 44 8.32 -0.61 -15.61
CA GLY A 44 7.60 -1.83 -15.96
C GLY A 44 8.36 -2.75 -16.92
N GLY A 45 8.05 -4.05 -16.91
CA GLY A 45 8.66 -5.04 -17.80
C GLY A 45 10.12 -5.38 -17.47
N ARG A 46 10.63 -5.02 -16.28
CA ARG A 46 12.01 -5.25 -15.85
C ARG A 46 12.06 -6.07 -14.58
N SER A 47 13.17 -6.77 -14.36
CA SER A 47 13.33 -7.72 -13.26
C SER A 47 13.13 -7.08 -11.89
N ALA A 48 13.69 -5.89 -11.66
CA ALA A 48 13.51 -5.18 -10.39
C ALA A 48 12.03 -4.89 -10.08
N LYS A 49 11.26 -4.39 -11.05
CA LYS A 49 9.83 -4.11 -10.86
C LYS A 49 9.01 -5.39 -10.71
N TYR A 50 9.28 -6.39 -11.53
CA TYR A 50 8.60 -7.68 -11.42
C TYR A 50 8.89 -8.36 -10.08
N GLY A 51 10.16 -8.46 -9.70
CA GLY A 51 10.57 -9.05 -8.42
C GLY A 51 9.89 -8.37 -7.25
N ARG A 52 9.95 -7.02 -7.19
CA ARG A 52 9.30 -6.25 -6.13
C ARG A 52 7.79 -6.51 -6.06
N THR A 53 7.11 -6.50 -7.21
CA THR A 53 5.66 -6.73 -7.26
C THR A 53 5.31 -8.13 -6.76
N ARG A 54 6.05 -9.15 -7.19
CA ARG A 54 5.79 -10.54 -6.79
C ARG A 54 6.14 -10.82 -5.33
N ILE A 55 7.17 -10.19 -4.78
CA ILE A 55 7.47 -10.27 -3.34
C ILE A 55 6.25 -9.81 -2.53
N PHE A 56 5.67 -8.66 -2.85
CA PHE A 56 4.47 -8.16 -2.15
C PHE A 56 3.30 -9.14 -2.25
N GLU A 57 3.04 -9.68 -3.44
CA GLU A 57 1.92 -10.59 -3.68
C GLU A 57 2.11 -11.93 -2.96
N VAL A 58 3.31 -12.51 -3.02
CA VAL A 58 3.61 -13.78 -2.35
C VAL A 58 3.49 -13.64 -0.84
N LEU A 59 4.17 -12.65 -0.26
CA LEU A 59 4.16 -12.41 1.18
C LEU A 59 2.74 -12.21 1.71
N ARG A 60 1.93 -11.46 0.96
CA ARG A 60 0.54 -11.19 1.30
C ARG A 60 -0.35 -12.41 1.16
N ARG A 61 -0.28 -13.09 0.02
CA ARG A 61 -1.14 -14.23 -0.32
C ARG A 61 -0.92 -15.43 0.60
N PHE A 62 0.32 -15.70 0.98
CA PHE A 62 0.70 -16.84 1.82
C PHE A 62 0.89 -16.46 3.29
N GLU A 63 0.60 -15.21 3.65
CA GLU A 63 0.72 -14.69 5.02
C GLU A 63 2.10 -14.95 5.65
N LEU A 64 3.16 -14.82 4.84
CA LEU A 64 4.52 -15.02 5.29
C LEU A 64 4.98 -13.81 6.12
N TRP A 65 4.42 -13.69 7.32
CA TRP A 65 4.59 -12.48 8.15
C TRP A 65 5.97 -12.37 8.75
N ASP A 66 6.60 -13.48 9.13
CA ASP A 66 7.97 -13.48 9.63
C ASP A 66 8.94 -13.06 8.54
N GLU A 67 8.80 -13.63 7.34
CA GLU A 67 9.59 -13.26 6.16
C GLU A 67 9.33 -11.80 5.77
N THR A 68 8.10 -11.31 5.90
CA THR A 68 7.77 -9.90 5.62
C THR A 68 8.57 -8.97 6.52
N LEU A 69 8.57 -9.22 7.83
CA LEU A 69 9.29 -8.38 8.79
C LEU A 69 10.81 -8.50 8.62
N GLN A 70 11.34 -9.70 8.36
CA GLN A 70 12.76 -9.89 8.07
C GLN A 70 13.19 -9.16 6.79
N LEU A 71 12.39 -9.27 5.71
CA LEU A 71 12.70 -8.63 4.43
C LEU A 71 12.55 -7.11 4.47
N ALA A 72 11.79 -6.55 5.43
CA ALA A 72 11.64 -5.11 5.61
C ALA A 72 12.95 -4.38 5.87
N GLU A 73 13.92 -5.09 6.49
CA GLU A 73 15.27 -4.58 6.81
C GLU A 73 16.29 -4.86 5.67
N THR A 74 15.83 -5.28 4.52
CA THR A 74 16.67 -5.67 3.38
C THR A 74 16.31 -4.86 2.13
N PRO A 75 17.17 -4.86 1.09
CA PRO A 75 16.84 -4.23 -0.21
C PRO A 75 15.59 -4.80 -0.89
N TYR A 76 15.09 -5.96 -0.48
CA TYR A 76 13.89 -6.58 -1.05
C TYR A 76 12.60 -5.81 -0.74
N LEU A 77 12.50 -5.26 0.48
CA LEU A 77 11.37 -4.42 0.91
C LEU A 77 11.83 -3.04 1.41
N GLU A 78 12.96 -2.53 0.93
CA GLU A 78 13.47 -1.21 1.30
C GLU A 78 12.41 -0.10 1.15
N PRO A 79 12.44 0.94 1.98
CA PRO A 79 11.66 2.15 1.77
C PRO A 79 11.93 2.77 0.40
N THR A 80 10.97 3.50 -0.13
CA THR A 80 11.08 4.14 -1.45
C THR A 80 10.51 5.55 -1.42
N ALA A 81 11.15 6.46 -2.17
CA ALA A 81 10.65 7.81 -2.36
C ALA A 81 9.35 7.86 -3.20
N LYS A 82 9.01 6.79 -3.91
CA LYS A 82 7.75 6.71 -4.64
C LYS A 82 6.60 6.45 -3.68
N ARG A 83 5.82 7.49 -3.41
CA ARG A 83 4.79 7.52 -2.36
C ARG A 83 3.76 6.38 -2.45
N GLU A 84 3.31 5.99 -3.66
CA GLU A 84 2.38 4.86 -3.80
C GLU A 84 3.02 3.50 -3.44
N GLU A 85 4.28 3.30 -3.81
CA GLU A 85 5.00 2.07 -3.46
C GLU A 85 5.33 2.03 -1.97
N GLN A 86 5.65 3.19 -1.37
CA GLN A 86 5.84 3.29 0.07
C GLN A 86 4.55 2.99 0.85
N LEU A 87 3.41 3.53 0.40
CA LEU A 87 2.13 3.24 1.03
C LEU A 87 1.77 1.75 0.95
N LYS A 88 2.06 1.07 -0.19
CA LYS A 88 1.91 -0.38 -0.31
C LYS A 88 2.80 -1.13 0.68
N ARG A 89 4.05 -0.71 0.82
CA ARG A 89 4.97 -1.28 1.80
C ARG A 89 4.41 -1.17 3.22
N LEU A 90 3.98 0.01 3.62
CA LEU A 90 3.42 0.25 4.94
C LEU A 90 2.17 -0.60 5.20
N ARG A 91 1.27 -0.72 4.22
CA ARG A 91 0.11 -1.62 4.34
C ARG A 91 0.53 -3.07 4.55
N LEU A 92 1.51 -3.57 3.79
CA LEU A 92 2.02 -4.94 3.96
C LEU A 92 2.60 -5.15 5.37
N LEU A 93 3.39 -4.20 5.88
CA LEU A 93 3.94 -4.24 7.23
C LEU A 93 2.82 -4.21 8.30
N GLY A 94 1.79 -3.38 8.11
CA GLY A 94 0.62 -3.36 8.98
C GLY A 94 -0.07 -4.72 9.08
N HIS A 95 -0.25 -5.41 7.95
CA HIS A 95 -0.79 -6.77 7.94
C HIS A 95 0.14 -7.77 8.64
N ALA A 96 1.45 -7.67 8.43
CA ALA A 96 2.41 -8.55 9.07
C ALA A 96 2.39 -8.37 10.60
N HIS A 97 2.38 -7.15 11.08
CA HIS A 97 2.27 -6.86 12.51
C HIS A 97 0.92 -7.32 13.09
N LEU A 98 -0.20 -7.15 12.36
CA LEU A 98 -1.48 -7.70 12.77
C LEU A 98 -1.43 -9.24 12.88
N GLY A 99 -0.85 -9.91 11.87
CA GLY A 99 -0.69 -11.36 11.85
C GLY A 99 0.17 -11.89 13.00
N LYS A 100 1.17 -11.12 13.41
CA LYS A 100 2.08 -11.42 14.53
C LYS A 100 1.53 -10.97 15.91
N GLY A 101 0.37 -10.33 15.96
CA GLY A 101 -0.19 -9.83 17.22
C GLY A 101 0.55 -8.63 17.80
N SER A 102 1.35 -7.93 17.02
CA SER A 102 2.18 -6.81 17.46
C SER A 102 1.44 -5.47 17.39
N LEU A 103 0.80 -5.07 18.49
CA LEU A 103 0.12 -3.78 18.59
C LEU A 103 1.08 -2.60 18.40
N GLU A 104 2.27 -2.66 18.98
CA GLU A 104 3.30 -1.63 18.85
C GLU A 104 3.74 -1.48 17.38
N GLY A 105 3.94 -2.60 16.68
CA GLY A 105 4.28 -2.60 15.26
C GLY A 105 3.20 -1.96 14.41
N VAL A 106 1.91 -2.26 14.65
CA VAL A 106 0.81 -1.62 13.91
C VAL A 106 0.76 -0.12 14.21
N ARG A 107 0.95 0.31 15.45
CA ARG A 107 0.98 1.74 15.83
C ARG A 107 2.16 2.48 15.20
N THR A 108 3.32 1.84 15.10
CA THR A 108 4.48 2.40 14.39
C THR A 108 4.15 2.65 12.91
N VAL A 109 3.56 1.67 12.23
CA VAL A 109 3.13 1.81 10.84
C VAL A 109 2.05 2.87 10.68
N GLU A 110 1.09 2.94 11.60
CA GLU A 110 0.05 3.98 11.61
C GLU A 110 0.67 5.38 11.71
N GLY A 111 1.68 5.56 12.59
CA GLY A 111 2.42 6.82 12.72
C GLY A 111 3.12 7.23 11.43
N GLU A 112 3.74 6.29 10.69
CA GLU A 112 4.34 6.58 9.38
C GLU A 112 3.28 6.97 8.34
N ILE A 113 2.13 6.29 8.31
CA ILE A 113 1.03 6.64 7.41
C ILE A 113 0.43 8.01 7.77
N SER A 114 0.36 8.35 9.07
CA SER A 114 -0.11 9.66 9.53
C SER A 114 0.79 10.80 9.07
N ARG A 115 2.12 10.58 9.02
CA ARG A 115 3.05 11.56 8.41
C ARG A 115 2.78 11.75 6.92
N LEU A 116 2.51 10.67 6.18
CA LEU A 116 2.12 10.75 4.77
C LEU A 116 0.79 11.49 4.60
N LEU A 117 -0.13 11.34 5.54
CA LEU A 117 -1.41 12.04 5.54
C LEU A 117 -1.23 13.55 5.69
N THR A 118 -0.39 13.99 6.63
CA THR A 118 -0.05 15.41 6.79
C THR A 118 0.49 15.99 5.48
N ILE A 119 1.48 15.34 4.87
CA ILE A 119 2.07 15.77 3.60
C ILE A 119 1.01 15.82 2.49
N ALA A 120 0.13 14.82 2.40
CA ALA A 120 -0.92 14.78 1.38
C ALA A 120 -1.96 15.91 1.56
N THR A 121 -2.26 16.28 2.82
CA THR A 121 -3.14 17.41 3.15
C THR A 121 -2.51 18.73 2.72
N GLU A 122 -1.24 18.95 3.07
CA GLU A 122 -0.49 20.14 2.70
C GLU A 122 -0.36 20.29 1.16
N GLU A 123 -0.12 19.18 0.44
CA GLU A 123 -0.08 19.18 -1.03
C GLU A 123 -1.42 19.61 -1.64
N LYS A 124 -2.54 19.15 -1.07
CA LYS A 124 -3.88 19.54 -1.54
C LYS A 124 -4.14 21.02 -1.29
N GLU A 125 -3.88 21.49 -0.07
CA GLU A 125 -4.08 22.91 0.32
C GLU A 125 -3.21 23.84 -0.53
N LYS A 126 -1.96 23.47 -0.77
CA LYS A 126 -1.03 24.20 -1.64
C LYS A 126 -1.56 24.28 -3.08
N ALA A 127 -2.00 23.15 -3.65
CA ALA A 127 -2.56 23.12 -5.00
C ALA A 127 -3.82 23.99 -5.13
N GLU A 128 -4.67 23.99 -4.10
CA GLU A 128 -5.87 24.85 -4.04
C GLU A 128 -5.47 26.32 -4.03
N LYS A 129 -4.57 26.73 -3.13
CA LYS A 129 -4.10 28.09 -2.97
C LYS A 129 -3.46 28.62 -4.26
N GLU A 130 -2.49 27.88 -4.82
CA GLU A 130 -1.80 28.24 -6.07
C GLU A 130 -2.78 28.40 -7.24
N SER A 131 -3.80 27.51 -7.31
CA SER A 131 -4.82 27.60 -8.38
C SER A 131 -5.73 28.82 -8.22
N ARG A 132 -6.10 29.20 -7.00
CA ARG A 132 -6.87 30.42 -6.71
C ARG A 132 -6.08 31.69 -7.05
N GLU A 133 -4.82 31.77 -6.61
CA GLU A 133 -3.93 32.90 -6.92
C GLU A 133 -3.71 33.06 -8.44
N LYS A 134 -3.61 31.94 -9.16
CA LYS A 134 -3.49 31.96 -10.64
C LYS A 134 -4.79 32.47 -11.29
N ALA A 135 -5.94 31.99 -10.85
CA ALA A 135 -7.23 32.41 -11.37
C ALA A 135 -7.46 33.92 -11.14
N GLU A 136 -7.07 34.44 -9.98
CA GLU A 136 -7.13 35.86 -9.65
C GLU A 136 -6.24 36.72 -10.58
N LYS A 137 -4.99 36.31 -10.79
CA LYS A 137 -4.06 36.96 -11.75
C LYS A 137 -4.60 36.96 -13.17
N GLU A 138 -5.27 35.88 -13.58
CA GLU A 138 -5.90 35.77 -14.90
C GLU A 138 -7.28 36.43 -14.98
N LYS A 139 -7.74 37.07 -13.90
CA LYS A 139 -9.08 37.73 -13.79
C LYS A 139 -10.22 36.81 -14.21
N LYS A 140 -10.16 35.51 -13.81
CA LYS A 140 -11.20 34.54 -14.09
C LYS A 140 -12.46 34.85 -13.30
N ASN A 141 -13.64 34.50 -13.87
CA ASN A 141 -14.88 34.54 -13.13
C ASN A 141 -14.94 33.39 -12.07
N GLU A 142 -15.95 33.42 -11.22
CA GLU A 142 -16.10 32.45 -10.13
C GLU A 142 -16.24 31.00 -10.62
N GLU A 143 -16.95 30.78 -11.71
CA GLU A 143 -17.18 29.45 -12.27
C GLU A 143 -15.90 28.86 -12.85
N ASP A 144 -15.13 29.63 -13.60
CA ASP A 144 -13.84 29.22 -14.16
C ASP A 144 -12.82 28.98 -13.07
N THR A 145 -12.82 29.82 -12.01
CA THR A 145 -11.98 29.63 -10.83
C THR A 145 -12.29 28.29 -10.15
N LYS A 146 -13.57 27.96 -9.92
CA LYS A 146 -13.98 26.66 -9.36
C LYS A 146 -13.53 25.49 -10.21
N LYS A 147 -13.63 25.60 -11.55
CA LYS A 147 -13.15 24.56 -12.47
C LYS A 147 -11.64 24.37 -12.37
N MET A 148 -10.88 25.46 -12.37
CA MET A 148 -9.40 25.41 -12.24
C MET A 148 -8.97 24.78 -10.92
N VAL A 149 -9.57 25.16 -9.80
CA VAL A 149 -9.29 24.59 -8.47
C VAL A 149 -9.59 23.10 -8.47
N LYS A 150 -10.77 22.69 -8.93
CA LYS A 150 -11.18 21.28 -8.99
C LYS A 150 -10.21 20.44 -9.83
N GLU A 151 -9.73 20.97 -10.93
CA GLU A 151 -8.76 20.25 -11.78
C GLU A 151 -7.38 20.16 -11.12
N ALA A 152 -6.91 21.24 -10.50
CA ALA A 152 -5.65 21.28 -9.79
C ALA A 152 -5.62 20.34 -8.55
N THR A 153 -6.72 20.27 -7.80
CA THR A 153 -6.82 19.46 -6.58
C THR A 153 -7.14 17.99 -6.84
N LYS A 154 -7.58 17.61 -8.04
CA LYS A 154 -8.03 16.23 -8.35
C LYS A 154 -7.00 15.16 -7.96
N LYS A 155 -5.76 15.28 -8.41
CA LYS A 155 -4.69 14.30 -8.09
C LYS A 155 -4.29 14.32 -6.61
N PRO A 156 -4.05 15.48 -5.98
CA PRO A 156 -3.85 15.56 -4.53
C PRO A 156 -4.98 14.94 -3.71
N GLU A 157 -6.24 15.17 -4.06
CA GLU A 157 -7.39 14.57 -3.38
C GLU A 157 -7.48 13.05 -3.54
N GLU A 158 -7.21 12.53 -4.72
CA GLU A 158 -7.15 11.08 -4.96
C GLU A 158 -6.05 10.43 -4.11
N TRP A 159 -4.90 11.09 -3.98
CA TRP A 159 -3.81 10.64 -3.13
C TRP A 159 -4.19 10.71 -1.65
N LEU A 160 -4.72 11.83 -1.20
CA LEU A 160 -5.18 12.03 0.17
C LEU A 160 -6.17 10.92 0.59
N LYS A 161 -7.19 10.64 -0.23
CA LYS A 161 -8.16 9.55 0.02
C LYS A 161 -7.49 8.17 0.16
N LYS A 162 -6.46 7.88 -0.64
CA LYS A 162 -5.71 6.62 -0.53
C LYS A 162 -4.97 6.50 0.81
N VAL A 163 -4.36 7.59 1.28
CA VAL A 163 -3.63 7.62 2.54
C VAL A 163 -4.60 7.56 3.73
N GLU A 164 -5.71 8.31 3.68
CA GLU A 164 -6.78 8.22 4.70
C GLU A 164 -7.32 6.80 4.83
N LYS A 165 -7.59 6.15 3.69
CA LYS A 165 -8.06 4.76 3.68
C LYS A 165 -7.03 3.82 4.32
N ALA A 166 -5.74 4.01 4.03
CA ALA A 166 -4.68 3.20 4.65
C ALA A 166 -4.59 3.43 6.17
N ARG A 167 -4.70 4.68 6.63
CA ARG A 167 -4.72 4.99 8.07
C ARG A 167 -5.90 4.34 8.78
N LYS A 168 -7.11 4.44 8.20
CA LYS A 168 -8.30 3.76 8.74
C LYS A 168 -8.14 2.25 8.81
N ALA A 169 -7.44 1.64 7.84
CA ALA A 169 -7.11 0.22 7.90
C ALA A 169 -6.20 -0.11 9.11
N MET A 170 -5.22 0.74 9.43
CA MET A 170 -4.40 0.56 10.64
C MET A 170 -5.23 0.74 11.91
N SER A 171 -6.17 1.68 11.94
CA SER A 171 -7.11 1.81 13.08
C SER A 171 -7.96 0.53 13.27
N CYS A 172 -8.38 -0.11 12.17
CA CYS A 172 -9.03 -1.43 12.24
C CYS A 172 -8.11 -2.48 12.89
N PHE A 173 -6.84 -2.55 12.48
CA PHE A 173 -5.89 -3.53 13.00
C PHE A 173 -5.58 -3.31 14.47
N ILE A 174 -5.43 -2.06 14.90
CA ILE A 174 -5.27 -1.69 16.31
C ILE A 174 -6.49 -2.16 17.11
N ALA A 175 -7.69 -1.83 16.65
CA ALA A 175 -8.93 -2.22 17.33
C ALA A 175 -9.10 -3.76 17.42
N LEU A 176 -8.71 -4.51 16.39
CA LEU A 176 -8.69 -5.98 16.42
C LEU A 176 -7.70 -6.53 17.47
N LEU A 177 -6.53 -5.92 17.60
CA LEU A 177 -5.52 -6.34 18.59
C LEU A 177 -5.89 -5.95 20.02
N GLU A 178 -6.67 -4.90 20.19
CA GLU A 178 -7.25 -4.46 21.46
C GLU A 178 -8.57 -5.17 21.80
N ASN A 179 -9.02 -6.12 20.97
CA ASN A 179 -10.32 -6.82 21.09
C ASN A 179 -11.52 -5.88 21.07
N ASN A 180 -11.39 -4.68 20.49
CA ASN A 180 -12.46 -3.72 20.28
C ASN A 180 -13.17 -4.03 18.95
N HIS A 181 -14.04 -5.03 18.95
CA HIS A 181 -14.72 -5.53 17.76
C HIS A 181 -15.66 -4.50 17.13
N GLU A 182 -16.27 -3.63 17.94
CA GLU A 182 -17.17 -2.58 17.44
C GLU A 182 -16.39 -1.56 16.60
N GLU A 183 -15.28 -1.07 17.12
CA GLU A 183 -14.44 -0.11 16.42
C GLU A 183 -13.78 -0.73 15.18
N ALA A 184 -13.34 -1.99 15.27
CA ALA A 184 -12.80 -2.72 14.13
C ALA A 184 -13.81 -2.77 12.97
N ARG A 185 -15.07 -3.11 13.23
CA ARG A 185 -16.13 -3.16 12.20
C ARG A 185 -16.35 -1.83 11.48
N LYS A 186 -16.24 -0.69 12.17
CA LYS A 186 -16.38 0.65 11.56
C LYS A 186 -15.33 0.90 10.46
N HIS A 187 -14.16 0.32 10.61
CA HIS A 187 -13.01 0.56 9.73
C HIS A 187 -12.71 -0.56 8.73
N LEU A 188 -13.36 -1.73 8.83
CA LEU A 188 -13.12 -2.88 7.95
C LEU A 188 -13.25 -2.55 6.47
N GLY A 189 -14.22 -1.71 6.07
CA GLY A 189 -14.37 -1.27 4.69
C GLY A 189 -13.20 -0.45 4.12
N SER A 190 -12.25 -0.07 4.98
CA SER A 190 -11.02 0.63 4.57
C SER A 190 -9.86 -0.32 4.33
N VAL A 191 -9.97 -1.60 4.72
CA VAL A 191 -8.92 -2.58 4.50
C VAL A 191 -8.95 -3.05 3.05
N GLU A 192 -7.81 -3.04 2.39
CA GLU A 192 -7.64 -3.60 1.05
C GLU A 192 -7.02 -4.99 1.16
N ASP A 193 -7.84 -5.99 0.88
CA ASP A 193 -7.45 -7.39 0.87
C ASP A 193 -8.22 -8.17 -0.19
N ASP A 194 -7.81 -9.41 -0.43
CA ASP A 194 -8.64 -10.33 -1.19
C ASP A 194 -9.88 -10.78 -0.35
N LYS A 195 -10.81 -11.44 -1.01
CA LYS A 195 -12.05 -11.87 -0.35
C LYS A 195 -11.83 -12.78 0.86
N TYR A 196 -10.79 -13.62 0.84
CA TYR A 196 -10.47 -14.52 1.94
C TYR A 196 -9.83 -13.80 3.12
N GLY A 197 -8.92 -12.83 2.84
CA GLY A 197 -8.35 -11.97 3.86
C GLY A 197 -9.42 -11.10 4.54
N LEU A 198 -10.34 -10.51 3.77
CA LEU A 198 -11.46 -9.75 4.31
C LEU A 198 -12.40 -10.64 5.15
N ALA A 199 -12.76 -11.84 4.68
CA ALA A 199 -13.58 -12.79 5.44
C ALA A 199 -12.95 -13.10 6.80
N ARG A 200 -11.66 -13.38 6.85
CA ARG A 200 -10.94 -13.61 8.11
C ARG A 200 -10.97 -12.40 9.05
N LEU A 201 -10.83 -11.21 8.52
CA LEU A 201 -10.90 -9.97 9.32
C LEU A 201 -12.33 -9.75 9.86
N HIS A 202 -13.37 -10.04 9.07
CA HIS A 202 -14.76 -10.01 9.54
C HIS A 202 -14.99 -11.04 10.68
N LEU A 203 -14.49 -12.26 10.54
CA LEU A 203 -14.55 -13.25 11.62
C LEU A 203 -13.85 -12.77 12.89
N ARG A 204 -12.64 -12.21 12.78
CA ARG A 204 -11.92 -11.64 13.93
C ARG A 204 -12.66 -10.46 14.57
N ALA A 205 -13.41 -9.69 13.80
CA ALA A 205 -14.26 -8.61 14.30
C ALA A 205 -15.64 -9.09 14.82
N GLY A 206 -15.89 -10.40 14.85
CA GLY A 206 -17.17 -10.97 15.28
C GLY A 206 -18.34 -10.71 14.32
N ASP A 207 -18.05 -10.43 13.05
CA ASP A 207 -19.04 -10.15 11.99
C ASP A 207 -19.17 -11.39 11.07
N GLN A 208 -19.84 -12.41 11.57
CA GLN A 208 -19.96 -13.70 10.88
C GLN A 208 -20.77 -13.59 9.58
N GLU A 209 -21.80 -12.74 9.54
CA GLU A 209 -22.66 -12.58 8.36
C GLU A 209 -21.89 -12.07 7.15
N LYS A 210 -20.92 -11.18 7.36
CA LYS A 210 -20.08 -10.62 6.27
C LYS A 210 -18.83 -11.44 5.97
N ALA A 211 -18.59 -12.48 6.77
CA ALA A 211 -17.47 -13.40 6.55
C ALA A 211 -17.81 -14.55 5.59
N LEU A 212 -19.10 -14.79 5.34
CA LEU A 212 -19.64 -15.80 4.42
C LEU A 212 -19.90 -15.20 3.04
#